data_07ba8e101f2c829a3dd97b1e5b4d3c00
#
_entry.id   07ba8e101f2c829a3dd97b1e5b4d3c00
#
_cell.length_a   1.000
_cell.length_b   1.000
_cell.length_c   1.000
_cell.angle_alpha   90.00
_cell.angle_beta   90.00
_cell.angle_gamma   90.00
#
_symmetry.space_group_name_H-M   'P 1'
#
loop_
_entity.id
_entity.type
_entity.pdbx_description
1 polymer ?
#
loop_
_entity_poly.entity_id
_entity_poly.type
_entity_poly.pdbx_seq_one_letter_code
_entity_poly.pdbx_strand_id
1 'polypeptide(L)'
;MLNFGFTDLRIVGRSSDWSDESRNRAKNAQTVLENARCVKSFQDAISDCSIVVGTSGKREDGDKTTMRHFLLPDELPSRLSDSEGRVALVFGPEGKGLLNEELSICDLLVTIPTWEGYPILNLSHAVTVICYSWFISSDRSIPFGAEERLLEPELRIILRQEITRLTENMPAKEHRRKGIEETLARVILRGLPKDDEIHRLLGVISEAADSFEKNDS
;
A
#
# COMPACT_ATOMS: atom_id res chain seq x y z
N MET A 1 -14.39 7.22 -8.71
CA MET A 1 -13.33 8.00 -8.07
C MET A 1 -13.76 9.45 -7.85
N LEU A 2 -13.98 10.25 -8.91
CA LEU A 2 -14.26 11.69 -8.79
C LEU A 2 -15.48 12.02 -7.89
N ASN A 3 -16.52 11.22 -7.91
CA ASN A 3 -17.70 11.39 -7.03
C ASN A 3 -17.33 11.41 -5.53
N PHE A 4 -16.19 10.81 -5.17
CA PHE A 4 -15.71 10.72 -3.79
C PHE A 4 -14.44 11.56 -3.57
N GLY A 5 -14.11 12.47 -4.50
CA GLY A 5 -12.99 13.40 -4.38
C GLY A 5 -11.62 12.82 -4.72
N PHE A 6 -11.53 11.62 -5.28
CA PHE A 6 -10.26 11.02 -5.73
C PHE A 6 -9.95 11.44 -7.16
N THR A 7 -8.85 12.16 -7.35
CA THR A 7 -8.44 12.75 -8.64
C THR A 7 -7.11 12.21 -9.16
N ASP A 8 -6.21 11.73 -8.30
CA ASP A 8 -4.91 11.17 -8.72
C ASP A 8 -5.09 9.72 -9.16
N LEU A 9 -5.07 9.49 -10.47
CA LEU A 9 -5.12 8.15 -11.07
C LEU A 9 -3.75 7.79 -11.61
N ARG A 10 -3.25 6.63 -11.21
CA ARG A 10 -1.99 6.06 -11.69
C ARG A 10 -2.24 4.69 -12.29
N ILE A 11 -1.67 4.45 -13.46
CA ILE A 11 -1.84 3.18 -14.18
C ILE A 11 -0.46 2.64 -14.53
N VAL A 12 -0.23 1.38 -14.14
CA VAL A 12 1.03 0.68 -14.40
C VAL A 12 0.92 -0.13 -15.69
N GLY A 13 1.96 -0.06 -16.53
CA GLY A 13 2.10 -0.91 -17.71
C GLY A 13 1.16 -0.57 -18.88
N ARG A 14 0.57 0.62 -18.90
CA ARG A 14 -0.28 1.09 -20.00
C ARG A 14 0.19 2.44 -20.54
N SER A 15 -0.08 2.72 -21.81
CA SER A 15 0.06 4.06 -22.39
C SER A 15 -1.10 4.97 -22.00
N SER A 16 -0.88 6.28 -22.07
CA SER A 16 -1.90 7.32 -21.83
C SER A 16 -2.84 7.53 -23.03
N ASP A 17 -2.82 6.63 -24.00
CA ASP A 17 -3.70 6.72 -25.16
C ASP A 17 -5.08 6.16 -24.81
N TRP A 18 -6.00 7.06 -24.50
CA TRP A 18 -7.36 6.72 -24.08
C TRP A 18 -8.26 6.54 -25.31
N SER A 19 -8.89 5.38 -25.41
CA SER A 19 -9.90 5.14 -26.44
C SER A 19 -11.12 6.04 -26.27
N ASP A 20 -11.86 6.28 -27.36
CA ASP A 20 -13.11 7.03 -27.31
C ASP A 20 -14.11 6.39 -26.34
N GLU A 21 -14.11 5.07 -26.23
CA GLU A 21 -14.93 4.35 -25.26
C GLU A 21 -14.56 4.73 -23.82
N SER A 22 -13.27 4.79 -23.48
CA SER A 22 -12.80 5.20 -22.14
C SER A 22 -13.21 6.64 -21.84
N ARG A 23 -13.07 7.54 -22.81
CA ARG A 23 -13.49 8.94 -22.68
C ARG A 23 -14.99 9.06 -22.49
N ASN A 24 -15.78 8.33 -23.29
CA ASN A 24 -17.24 8.32 -23.19
C ASN A 24 -17.73 7.75 -21.84
N ARG A 25 -17.06 6.74 -21.30
CA ARG A 25 -17.39 6.17 -19.98
C ARG A 25 -17.02 7.12 -18.83
N ALA A 26 -15.97 7.90 -18.97
CA ALA A 26 -15.56 8.87 -17.96
C ALA A 26 -16.55 10.01 -17.78
N LYS A 27 -17.38 10.33 -18.80
CA LYS A 27 -18.38 11.40 -18.74
C LYS A 27 -17.75 12.73 -18.25
N ASN A 28 -18.28 13.28 -17.14
CA ASN A 28 -17.79 14.52 -16.52
C ASN A 28 -16.45 14.35 -15.76
N ALA A 29 -15.92 13.12 -15.67
CA ALA A 29 -14.66 12.83 -15.02
C ALA A 29 -13.48 12.69 -16.01
N GLN A 30 -13.58 13.27 -17.21
CA GLN A 30 -12.49 13.22 -18.21
C GLN A 30 -11.19 13.82 -17.68
N THR A 31 -11.25 14.83 -16.84
CA THR A 31 -10.09 15.43 -16.19
C THR A 31 -9.24 14.43 -15.40
N VAL A 32 -9.87 13.38 -14.82
CA VAL A 32 -9.14 12.31 -14.13
C VAL A 32 -8.33 11.49 -15.12
N LEU A 33 -8.87 11.20 -16.31
CA LEU A 33 -8.14 10.48 -17.36
C LEU A 33 -7.02 11.33 -17.97
N GLU A 34 -7.29 12.60 -18.21
CA GLU A 34 -6.32 13.54 -18.82
C GLU A 34 -5.11 13.75 -17.91
N ASN A 35 -5.32 13.79 -16.59
CA ASN A 35 -4.28 13.95 -15.59
C ASN A 35 -3.70 12.60 -15.10
N ALA A 36 -4.19 11.47 -15.63
CA ALA A 36 -3.72 10.16 -15.19
C ALA A 36 -2.24 9.95 -15.53
N ARG A 37 -1.48 9.48 -14.56
CA ARG A 37 -0.07 9.17 -14.71
C ARG A 37 0.08 7.70 -15.11
N CYS A 38 0.57 7.46 -16.33
CA CYS A 38 0.90 6.14 -16.82
C CYS A 38 2.40 5.89 -16.59
N VAL A 39 2.72 4.88 -15.79
CA VAL A 39 4.09 4.54 -15.37
C VAL A 39 4.45 3.12 -15.77
N LYS A 40 5.77 2.84 -15.82
CA LYS A 40 6.26 1.54 -16.29
C LYS A 40 6.22 0.47 -15.20
N SER A 41 6.47 0.84 -13.96
CA SER A 41 6.56 -0.09 -12.84
C SER A 41 5.63 0.27 -11.70
N PHE A 42 5.36 -0.73 -10.85
CA PHE A 42 4.60 -0.52 -9.61
C PHE A 42 5.35 0.41 -8.65
N GLN A 43 6.67 0.26 -8.56
CA GLN A 43 7.52 1.09 -7.74
C GLN A 43 7.45 2.57 -8.16
N ASP A 44 7.47 2.86 -9.47
CA ASP A 44 7.30 4.22 -9.97
C ASP A 44 5.94 4.81 -9.56
N ALA A 45 4.90 3.96 -9.56
CA ALA A 45 3.55 4.40 -9.19
C ALA A 45 3.41 4.84 -7.74
N ILE A 46 4.21 4.28 -6.84
CA ILE A 46 4.09 4.48 -5.38
C ILE A 46 5.27 5.25 -4.76
N SER A 47 6.24 5.67 -5.56
CA SER A 47 7.52 6.25 -5.08
C SER A 47 7.37 7.49 -4.19
N ASP A 48 6.30 8.28 -4.38
CA ASP A 48 5.97 9.48 -3.62
C ASP A 48 4.84 9.23 -2.58
N CYS A 49 4.57 7.96 -2.26
CA CYS A 49 3.54 7.60 -1.29
C CYS A 49 4.14 7.21 0.05
N SER A 50 3.58 7.76 1.12
CA SER A 50 3.96 7.45 2.50
C SER A 50 3.40 6.09 2.96
N ILE A 51 2.23 5.71 2.45
CA ILE A 51 1.56 4.44 2.75
C ILE A 51 0.99 3.83 1.47
N VAL A 52 1.14 2.52 1.35
CA VAL A 52 0.63 1.73 0.23
C VAL A 52 -0.38 0.69 0.75
N VAL A 53 -1.63 0.84 0.34
CA VAL A 53 -2.73 -0.05 0.72
C VAL A 53 -3.10 -0.93 -0.47
N GLY A 54 -2.80 -2.22 -0.38
CA GLY A 54 -3.17 -3.21 -1.40
C GLY A 54 -4.57 -3.76 -1.18
N THR A 55 -5.29 -4.05 -2.26
CA THR A 55 -6.61 -4.66 -2.21
C THR A 55 -6.56 -6.14 -2.55
N SER A 56 -7.33 -6.98 -1.86
CA SER A 56 -7.46 -8.40 -2.19
C SER A 56 -8.89 -8.86 -2.00
N GLY A 57 -9.42 -9.58 -3.00
CA GLY A 57 -10.73 -10.23 -2.93
C GLY A 57 -10.64 -11.67 -2.41
N LYS A 58 -9.43 -12.24 -2.27
CA LYS A 58 -9.24 -13.59 -1.76
C LYS A 58 -9.01 -13.56 -0.26
N ARG A 59 -9.95 -14.16 0.47
CA ARG A 59 -9.74 -14.62 1.84
C ARG A 59 -9.25 -16.07 1.71
N GLU A 60 -7.96 -16.27 1.55
CA GLU A 60 -7.43 -17.64 1.57
C GLU A 60 -7.38 -18.12 3.01
N ASP A 61 -8.20 -19.12 3.34
CA ASP A 61 -8.08 -19.94 4.54
C ASP A 61 -6.92 -20.93 4.34
N GLY A 62 -5.74 -20.61 4.85
CA GLY A 62 -4.58 -21.49 4.77
C GLY A 62 -3.37 -20.92 5.51
N ASP A 63 -2.39 -21.76 5.83
CA ASP A 63 -1.19 -21.40 6.60
C ASP A 63 -0.38 -20.21 6.07
N LYS A 64 -0.59 -19.83 4.80
CA LYS A 64 0.02 -18.64 4.18
C LYS A 64 -0.76 -17.35 4.47
N THR A 65 -2.00 -17.45 4.94
CA THR A 65 -2.92 -16.31 5.17
C THR A 65 -2.83 -15.79 6.60
N THR A 66 -2.37 -16.60 7.54
CA THR A 66 -2.15 -16.21 8.94
C THR A 66 -1.21 -15.03 9.11
N MET A 67 -0.46 -14.68 8.08
CA MET A 67 0.47 -13.53 8.06
C MET A 67 -0.14 -12.24 7.52
N ARG A 68 -1.37 -12.25 6.99
CA ARG A 68 -2.00 -11.08 6.34
C ARG A 68 -3.22 -10.62 7.14
N HIS A 69 -3.06 -9.59 7.95
CA HIS A 69 -4.21 -8.93 8.56
C HIS A 69 -4.84 -8.00 7.52
N PHE A 70 -6.07 -8.29 7.16
CA PHE A 70 -6.87 -7.42 6.28
C PHE A 70 -7.67 -6.43 7.13
N LEU A 71 -7.64 -5.18 6.71
CA LEU A 71 -8.54 -4.15 7.21
C LEU A 71 -9.84 -4.18 6.41
N LEU A 72 -10.91 -3.67 7.00
CA LEU A 72 -12.13 -3.35 6.29
C LEU A 72 -12.02 -1.95 5.67
N PRO A 73 -12.77 -1.66 4.60
CA PRO A 73 -12.68 -0.36 3.92
C PRO A 73 -12.99 0.84 4.81
N ASP A 74 -13.86 0.70 5.78
CA ASP A 74 -14.27 1.73 6.74
C ASP A 74 -13.24 1.96 7.87
N GLU A 75 -12.34 1.01 8.08
CA GLU A 75 -11.24 1.15 9.05
C GLU A 75 -10.06 2.00 8.52
N LEU A 76 -9.93 2.13 7.19
CA LEU A 76 -8.81 2.83 6.57
C LEU A 76 -8.76 4.33 6.95
N PRO A 77 -9.85 5.12 6.85
CA PRO A 77 -9.80 6.52 7.16
C PRO A 77 -9.42 6.80 8.61
N SER A 78 -10.00 6.05 9.56
CA SER A 78 -9.71 6.22 10.98
C SER A 78 -8.24 5.92 11.35
N ARG A 79 -7.59 5.05 10.58
CA ARG A 79 -6.17 4.74 10.78
C ARG A 79 -5.22 5.71 10.09
N LEU A 80 -5.72 6.43 9.09
CA LEU A 80 -4.89 7.26 8.20
C LEU A 80 -5.29 8.75 8.23
N SER A 81 -6.34 9.11 8.98
CA SER A 81 -6.91 10.46 8.99
C SER A 81 -5.99 11.50 9.64
N ASP A 82 -5.15 11.08 10.57
CA ASP A 82 -4.33 12.01 11.37
C ASP A 82 -2.94 12.22 10.74
N SER A 83 -2.77 11.87 9.48
CA SER A 83 -1.47 11.80 8.88
C SER A 83 -1.37 12.66 7.62
N GLU A 84 -0.39 13.54 7.58
CA GLU A 84 0.02 14.21 6.36
C GLU A 84 0.81 13.24 5.48
N GLY A 85 0.52 13.23 4.21
CA GLY A 85 1.22 12.41 3.24
C GLY A 85 0.28 11.77 2.23
N ARG A 86 0.85 11.14 1.22
CA ARG A 86 0.09 10.51 0.14
C ARG A 86 -0.14 9.03 0.44
N VAL A 87 -1.39 8.61 0.35
CA VAL A 87 -1.79 7.22 0.48
C VAL A 87 -2.09 6.65 -0.92
N ALA A 88 -1.48 5.54 -1.29
CA ALA A 88 -1.83 4.80 -2.48
C ALA A 88 -2.87 3.71 -2.16
N LEU A 89 -4.00 3.75 -2.84
CA LEU A 89 -4.97 2.65 -2.87
C LEU A 89 -4.71 1.83 -4.13
N VAL A 90 -4.23 0.61 -3.98
CA VAL A 90 -3.74 -0.21 -5.09
C VAL A 90 -4.70 -1.35 -5.41
N PHE A 91 -5.07 -1.43 -6.67
CA PHE A 91 -5.96 -2.43 -7.22
C PHE A 91 -5.24 -3.23 -8.30
N GLY A 92 -5.42 -4.55 -8.28
CA GLY A 92 -4.93 -5.42 -9.34
C GLY A 92 -5.89 -5.50 -10.53
N PRO A 93 -5.44 -6.08 -11.65
CA PRO A 93 -6.28 -6.32 -12.83
C PRO A 93 -7.41 -7.31 -12.53
N GLU A 94 -8.48 -7.22 -13.33
CA GLU A 94 -9.61 -8.14 -13.24
C GLU A 94 -9.16 -9.61 -13.39
N GLY A 95 -9.75 -10.47 -12.60
CA GLY A 95 -9.53 -11.92 -12.62
C GLY A 95 -8.28 -12.39 -11.87
N LYS A 96 -7.17 -11.65 -11.93
CA LYS A 96 -5.91 -12.05 -11.27
C LYS A 96 -5.70 -11.35 -9.92
N GLY A 97 -6.16 -10.11 -9.79
CA GLY A 97 -5.85 -9.28 -8.64
C GLY A 97 -4.37 -8.87 -8.59
N LEU A 98 -3.91 -8.42 -7.45
CA LEU A 98 -2.49 -8.13 -7.20
C LEU A 98 -1.69 -9.43 -7.07
N LEU A 99 -0.49 -9.43 -7.65
CA LEU A 99 0.46 -10.53 -7.50
C LEU A 99 1.01 -10.59 -6.06
N ASN A 100 1.50 -11.75 -5.65
CA ASN A 100 2.09 -11.89 -4.30
C ASN A 100 3.27 -10.94 -4.08
N GLU A 101 4.06 -10.68 -5.10
CA GLU A 101 5.17 -9.72 -5.10
C GLU A 101 4.67 -8.28 -4.89
N GLU A 102 3.56 -7.91 -5.54
CA GLU A 102 2.92 -6.60 -5.36
C GLU A 102 2.29 -6.46 -3.96
N LEU A 103 1.64 -7.52 -3.47
CA LEU A 103 1.07 -7.57 -2.12
C LEU A 103 2.14 -7.48 -1.03
N SER A 104 3.35 -7.99 -1.27
CA SER A 104 4.47 -7.91 -0.31
C SER A 104 5.03 -6.49 -0.16
N ILE A 105 4.87 -5.66 -1.19
CA ILE A 105 5.29 -4.25 -1.18
C ILE A 105 4.27 -3.37 -0.46
N CYS A 106 3.00 -3.81 -0.36
CA CYS A 106 1.96 -3.07 0.34
C CYS A 106 2.20 -3.08 1.86
N ASP A 107 1.97 -1.94 2.49
CA ASP A 107 2.13 -1.77 3.94
C ASP A 107 0.90 -2.25 4.70
N LEU A 108 -0.27 -1.99 4.13
CA LEU A 108 -1.57 -2.43 4.63
C LEU A 108 -2.30 -3.22 3.53
N LEU A 109 -3.17 -4.11 3.95
CA LEU A 109 -4.07 -4.83 3.04
C LEU A 109 -5.51 -4.57 3.44
N VAL A 110 -6.36 -4.33 2.45
CA VAL A 110 -7.80 -4.14 2.62
C VAL A 110 -8.56 -5.19 1.83
N THR A 111 -9.63 -5.70 2.44
CA THR A 111 -10.57 -6.61 1.77
C THR A 111 -11.99 -6.10 1.93
N ILE A 112 -12.76 -6.16 0.85
CA ILE A 112 -14.19 -5.85 0.89
C ILE A 112 -14.94 -7.12 1.30
N PRO A 113 -15.72 -7.10 2.40
CA PRO A 113 -16.57 -8.23 2.75
C PRO A 113 -17.60 -8.49 1.65
N THR A 114 -17.64 -9.73 1.18
CA THR A 114 -18.58 -10.17 0.14
C THR A 114 -19.19 -11.51 0.56
N TRP A 115 -20.25 -11.90 -0.13
CA TRP A 115 -20.85 -13.21 0.08
C TRP A 115 -19.90 -14.32 -0.42
N GLU A 116 -19.72 -15.37 0.39
CA GLU A 116 -18.78 -16.46 0.11
C GLU A 116 -19.05 -17.18 -1.22
N GLY A 117 -20.31 -17.25 -1.65
CA GLY A 117 -20.69 -17.87 -2.93
C GLY A 117 -20.23 -17.07 -4.17
N TYR A 118 -19.93 -15.76 -4.02
CA TYR A 118 -19.41 -14.93 -5.10
C TYR A 118 -18.49 -13.83 -4.55
N PRO A 119 -17.26 -14.20 -4.13
CA PRO A 119 -16.43 -13.30 -3.33
C PRO A 119 -15.68 -12.23 -4.12
N ILE A 120 -15.55 -12.38 -5.45
CA ILE A 120 -14.74 -11.49 -6.27
C ILE A 120 -15.59 -10.40 -6.89
N LEU A 121 -15.31 -9.14 -6.54
CA LEU A 121 -15.93 -7.98 -7.16
C LEU A 121 -15.26 -7.64 -8.50
N ASN A 122 -16.04 -7.10 -9.42
CA ASN A 122 -15.50 -6.39 -10.57
C ASN A 122 -14.62 -5.22 -10.08
N LEU A 123 -13.53 -4.93 -10.78
CA LEU A 123 -12.57 -3.89 -10.41
C LEU A 123 -13.23 -2.53 -10.19
N SER A 124 -14.12 -2.10 -11.08
CA SER A 124 -14.80 -0.81 -10.96
C SER A 124 -15.71 -0.75 -9.70
N HIS A 125 -16.33 -1.87 -9.32
CA HIS A 125 -17.13 -1.97 -8.10
C HIS A 125 -16.23 -1.93 -6.86
N ALA A 126 -15.09 -2.63 -6.86
CA ALA A 126 -14.14 -2.59 -5.76
C ALA A 126 -13.60 -1.17 -5.53
N VAL A 127 -13.22 -0.47 -6.60
CA VAL A 127 -12.79 0.94 -6.55
C VAL A 127 -13.91 1.81 -5.97
N THR A 128 -15.14 1.63 -6.43
CA THR A 128 -16.29 2.41 -5.95
C THR A 128 -16.54 2.21 -4.47
N VAL A 129 -16.56 0.96 -4.00
CA VAL A 129 -16.81 0.64 -2.58
C VAL A 129 -15.73 1.23 -1.68
N ILE A 130 -14.46 1.07 -2.03
CA ILE A 130 -13.37 1.59 -1.21
C ILE A 130 -13.37 3.12 -1.19
N CYS A 131 -13.54 3.77 -2.34
CA CYS A 131 -13.62 5.23 -2.41
C CYS A 131 -14.84 5.77 -1.64
N TYR A 132 -15.98 5.09 -1.72
CA TYR A 132 -17.18 5.45 -0.97
C TYR A 132 -16.98 5.28 0.55
N SER A 133 -16.48 4.12 0.99
CA SER A 133 -16.22 3.88 2.41
C SER A 133 -15.25 4.92 2.97
N TRP A 134 -14.19 5.24 2.22
CA TRP A 134 -13.28 6.31 2.58
C TRP A 134 -13.99 7.65 2.73
N PHE A 135 -14.83 8.01 1.75
CA PHE A 135 -15.53 9.29 1.73
C PHE A 135 -16.46 9.47 2.93
N ILE A 136 -17.26 8.43 3.27
CA ILE A 136 -18.23 8.52 4.38
C ILE A 136 -17.57 8.40 5.76
N SER A 137 -16.45 7.67 5.85
CA SER A 137 -15.72 7.48 7.12
C SER A 137 -14.70 8.59 7.38
N SER A 138 -14.38 9.41 6.38
CA SER A 138 -13.57 10.61 6.56
C SER A 138 -14.42 11.70 7.16
N ASP A 139 -14.34 11.89 8.46
CA ASP A 139 -15.05 12.99 9.14
C ASP A 139 -14.41 14.32 8.75
N ARG A 140 -15.04 14.97 7.76
CA ARG A 140 -14.59 16.30 7.29
C ARG A 140 -14.90 17.43 8.26
N SER A 141 -15.61 17.14 9.35
CA SER A 141 -16.05 18.13 10.35
C SER A 141 -15.12 18.23 11.57
N ILE A 142 -14.16 17.33 11.72
CA ILE A 142 -13.19 17.42 12.82
C ILE A 142 -12.04 18.34 12.39
N PRO A 143 -11.87 19.50 13.04
CA PRO A 143 -10.64 20.27 12.85
C PRO A 143 -9.51 19.43 13.43
N PHE A 144 -8.60 19.03 12.55
CA PHE A 144 -7.42 18.25 12.90
C PHE A 144 -6.71 18.85 14.11
N GLY A 145 -6.71 18.10 15.22
CA GLY A 145 -5.77 18.37 16.31
C GLY A 145 -4.42 17.80 15.91
N ALA A 146 -3.37 18.58 16.13
CA ALA A 146 -1.96 18.30 15.94
C ALA A 146 -1.64 17.40 14.72
N GLU A 147 -1.17 18.04 13.67
CA GLU A 147 -0.68 17.46 12.43
C GLU A 147 0.30 16.29 12.69
N GLU A 148 -0.24 15.08 12.76
CA GLU A 148 0.61 13.88 12.75
C GLU A 148 0.92 13.54 11.29
N ARG A 149 2.12 13.94 10.87
CA ARG A 149 2.61 13.68 9.53
C ARG A 149 2.85 12.18 9.33
N LEU A 150 2.35 11.61 8.23
CA LEU A 150 2.74 10.26 7.79
C LEU A 150 4.25 10.24 7.50
N LEU A 151 4.82 9.05 7.65
CA LEU A 151 6.20 8.77 7.30
C LEU A 151 6.56 9.32 5.92
N GLU A 152 7.67 10.04 5.83
CA GLU A 152 8.18 10.53 4.54
C GLU A 152 8.45 9.37 3.57
N PRO A 153 8.08 9.50 2.27
CA PRO A 153 8.26 8.44 1.30
C PRO A 153 9.72 7.96 1.20
N GLU A 154 10.68 8.86 1.32
CA GLU A 154 12.11 8.55 1.31
C GLU A 154 12.51 7.67 2.50
N LEU A 155 12.04 8.01 3.70
CA LEU A 155 12.30 7.21 4.92
C LEU A 155 11.68 5.81 4.80
N ARG A 156 10.51 5.69 4.18
CA ARG A 156 9.90 4.38 3.90
C ARG A 156 10.78 3.52 3.00
N ILE A 157 11.37 4.11 1.98
CA ILE A 157 12.29 3.42 1.04
C ILE A 157 13.56 3.01 1.78
N ILE A 158 14.17 3.92 2.53
CA ILE A 158 15.40 3.67 3.31
C ILE A 158 15.17 2.55 4.32
N LEU A 159 14.04 2.58 5.06
CA LEU A 159 13.70 1.53 6.01
C LEU A 159 13.66 0.15 5.35
N ARG A 160 13.01 0.03 4.19
CA ARG A 160 12.94 -1.25 3.47
C ARG A 160 14.32 -1.72 3.01
N GLN A 161 15.15 -0.82 2.49
CA GLN A 161 16.52 -1.12 2.08
C GLN A 161 17.38 -1.63 3.25
N GLU A 162 17.32 -0.98 4.40
CA GLU A 162 18.07 -1.40 5.59
C GLU A 162 17.55 -2.74 6.17
N ILE A 163 16.25 -2.99 6.10
CA ILE A 163 15.70 -4.30 6.48
C ILE A 163 16.20 -5.40 5.52
N THR A 164 16.20 -5.15 4.22
CA THR A 164 16.77 -6.10 3.23
C THR A 164 18.24 -6.37 3.54
N ARG A 165 19.05 -5.32 3.73
CA ARG A 165 20.48 -5.44 4.09
C ARG A 165 20.67 -6.26 5.37
N LEU A 166 19.88 -6.02 6.40
CA LEU A 166 19.92 -6.78 7.65
C LEU A 166 19.66 -8.27 7.41
N THR A 167 18.61 -8.59 6.64
CA THR A 167 18.20 -9.98 6.43
C THR A 167 19.13 -10.75 5.51
N GLU A 168 19.77 -10.09 4.55
CA GLU A 168 20.79 -10.70 3.69
C GLU A 168 22.02 -11.12 4.47
N ASN A 169 22.43 -10.34 5.48
CA ASN A 169 23.64 -10.59 6.28
C ASN A 169 23.40 -11.40 7.55
N MET A 170 22.14 -11.60 7.95
CA MET A 170 21.84 -12.34 9.18
C MET A 170 22.16 -13.84 9.06
N PRO A 171 22.62 -14.51 10.15
CA PRO A 171 22.96 -15.93 10.16
C PRO A 171 21.70 -16.80 10.13
N ALA A 172 20.96 -16.81 9.03
CA ALA A 172 19.74 -17.60 8.82
C ALA A 172 19.73 -18.27 7.45
N LYS A 173 18.97 -19.37 7.34
CA LYS A 173 18.79 -20.05 6.05
C LYS A 173 18.06 -19.13 5.08
N GLU A 174 18.45 -19.12 3.81
CA GLU A 174 17.94 -18.25 2.76
C GLU A 174 16.39 -18.23 2.67
N HIS A 175 15.75 -19.41 2.73
CA HIS A 175 14.29 -19.49 2.69
C HIS A 175 13.59 -18.80 3.88
N ARG A 176 14.29 -18.57 5.00
CA ARG A 176 13.76 -17.84 6.17
C ARG A 176 13.99 -16.34 6.07
N ARG A 177 15.08 -15.91 5.41
CA ARG A 177 15.45 -14.50 5.29
C ARG A 177 14.33 -13.67 4.66
N LYS A 178 13.79 -14.13 3.53
CA LYS A 178 12.68 -13.45 2.84
C LYS A 178 11.43 -13.32 3.73
N GLY A 179 11.06 -14.36 4.46
CA GLY A 179 9.91 -14.30 5.39
C GLY A 179 10.13 -13.34 6.56
N ILE A 180 11.37 -13.22 7.05
CA ILE A 180 11.73 -12.27 8.11
C ILE A 180 11.69 -10.86 7.57
N GLU A 181 12.27 -10.58 6.40
CA GLU A 181 12.25 -9.30 5.72
C GLU A 181 10.81 -8.76 5.55
N GLU A 182 9.96 -9.56 4.91
CA GLU A 182 8.55 -9.21 4.69
C GLU A 182 7.81 -8.96 6.02
N THR A 183 8.10 -9.76 7.04
CA THR A 183 7.44 -9.63 8.35
C THR A 183 7.89 -8.37 9.06
N LEU A 184 9.19 -8.09 9.10
CA LEU A 184 9.75 -6.91 9.76
C LEU A 184 9.21 -5.62 9.14
N ALA A 185 9.33 -5.48 7.82
CA ALA A 185 8.82 -4.31 7.10
C ALA A 185 7.32 -4.10 7.36
N ARG A 186 6.53 -5.17 7.25
CA ARG A 186 5.08 -5.09 7.44
C ARG A 186 4.69 -4.75 8.88
N VAL A 187 5.35 -5.34 9.88
CA VAL A 187 5.02 -5.07 11.30
C VAL A 187 5.33 -3.63 11.66
N ILE A 188 6.51 -3.13 11.26
CA ILE A 188 6.92 -1.75 11.52
C ILE A 188 5.96 -0.77 10.82
N LEU A 189 5.76 -0.91 9.51
CA LEU A 189 4.96 0.05 8.74
C LEU A 189 3.46 -0.01 9.06
N ARG A 190 2.94 -1.16 9.48
CA ARG A 190 1.56 -1.27 9.96
C ARG A 190 1.31 -0.51 11.25
N GLY A 191 2.35 -0.28 12.04
CA GLY A 191 2.30 0.56 13.24
C GLY A 191 2.09 2.04 12.94
N LEU A 192 2.15 2.44 11.66
CA LEU A 192 2.11 3.84 11.20
C LEU A 192 3.10 4.71 11.96
N PRO A 193 4.40 4.34 11.95
CA PRO A 193 5.40 5.04 12.73
C PRO A 193 5.63 6.46 12.18
N LYS A 194 5.98 7.37 13.08
CA LYS A 194 6.42 8.73 12.76
C LYS A 194 7.89 8.73 12.30
N ASP A 195 8.30 9.80 11.64
CA ASP A 195 9.68 9.94 11.14
C ASP A 195 10.74 9.77 12.24
N ASP A 196 10.52 10.32 13.43
CA ASP A 196 11.44 10.21 14.55
C ASP A 196 11.53 8.77 15.11
N GLU A 197 10.45 8.00 15.06
CA GLU A 197 10.43 6.59 15.44
C GLU A 197 11.21 5.75 14.43
N ILE A 198 11.04 6.03 13.13
CA ILE A 198 11.78 5.37 12.07
C ILE A 198 13.27 5.68 12.16
N HIS A 199 13.68 6.92 12.41
CA HIS A 199 15.09 7.25 12.58
C HIS A 199 15.74 6.46 13.73
N ARG A 200 15.03 6.25 14.84
CA ARG A 200 15.53 5.41 15.95
C ARG A 200 15.62 3.95 15.56
N LEU A 201 14.61 3.43 14.84
CA LEU A 201 14.61 2.04 14.35
C LEU A 201 15.71 1.80 13.32
N LEU A 202 15.93 2.74 12.40
CA LEU A 202 17.00 2.68 11.41
C LEU A 202 18.37 2.54 12.09
N GLY A 203 18.63 3.30 13.17
CA GLY A 203 19.86 3.16 13.94
C GLY A 203 20.09 1.73 14.42
N VAL A 204 19.07 1.11 15.03
CA VAL A 204 19.15 -0.27 15.52
C VAL A 204 19.32 -1.28 14.38
N ILE A 205 18.56 -1.12 13.29
CA ILE A 205 18.60 -2.03 12.14
C ILE A 205 19.96 -1.97 11.44
N SER A 206 20.51 -0.76 11.22
CA SER A 206 21.81 -0.57 10.58
C SER A 206 22.94 -1.12 11.44
N GLU A 207 22.93 -0.85 12.76
CA GLU A 207 23.94 -1.41 13.67
C GLU A 207 23.91 -2.95 13.69
N ALA A 208 22.73 -3.54 13.67
CA ALA A 208 22.58 -5.00 13.60
C ALA A 208 23.11 -5.56 12.26
N ALA A 209 22.82 -4.91 11.13
CA ALA A 209 23.33 -5.29 9.82
C ALA A 209 24.85 -5.22 9.78
N ASP A 210 25.45 -4.13 10.26
CA ASP A 210 26.91 -3.95 10.34
C ASP A 210 27.58 -5.01 11.23
N SER A 211 26.89 -5.43 12.30
CA SER A 211 27.41 -6.48 13.19
C SER A 211 27.45 -7.84 12.48
N PHE A 212 26.45 -8.17 11.67
CA PHE A 212 26.44 -9.41 10.91
C PHE A 212 27.47 -9.39 9.78
N GLU A 213 27.63 -8.29 9.06
CA GLU A 213 28.65 -8.15 8.00
C GLU A 213 30.08 -8.36 8.54
N LYS A 214 30.38 -7.87 9.75
CA LYS A 214 31.70 -8.04 10.38
C LYS A 214 31.97 -9.46 10.84
N ASN A 215 30.94 -10.23 11.15
CA ASN A 215 31.13 -11.63 11.62
C ASN A 215 31.26 -12.62 10.46
N ASP A 216 30.96 -12.26 9.23
CA ASP A 216 31.13 -13.07 8.02
C ASP A 216 32.48 -12.78 7.30
N SER A 217 33.28 -11.83 7.80
CA SER A 217 34.63 -11.47 7.29
C SER A 217 35.74 -12.10 8.12
#